data_a478a1ade4b627a31ba2cb4c0d29e6c9
#
_entry.id   a478a1ade4b627a31ba2cb4c0d29e6c9
#
_cell.length_a   1.000
_cell.length_b   1.000
_cell.length_c   1.000
_cell.angle_alpha   90.00
_cell.angle_beta   90.00
_cell.angle_gamma   90.00
#
_symmetry.space_group_name_H-M   'P 1'
#
loop_
_entity.id
_entity.type
_entity.pdbx_description
1 polymer ?
#
loop_
_entity_poly.entity_id
_entity_poly.type
_entity_poly.pdbx_seq_one_letter_code
_entity_poly.pdbx_strand_id
1 'polypeptide(L)'
;MTIKDYLSVAPEIQQAIDEGRPVVALESTILSHGMPYPENLEFAHNVEKIVRGEGAIPATTAIIGGKLKVGLNAGELEIMCKANGVGKVSRRDVAVYLATGKTGATTVATTMLIASLAGIRIFATGGIGGVHRGATETMDISADLQELAHTPVAVICAGAKSILDIGLTLEYLETMGVPVVGVDTDDFPAFYCRRSGFKVDYNAKDANEIARIIKTKWDVGLEGGALIANPIPKEYELDFDEMETVINRALSMAKEQGIHGKDTTPFLLAHIKDLTGGESLASNLQLAYNNARVASRIAVEYCKLP
;
A
#
# COMPACT_ATOMS: atom_id res chain seq x y z
N MET A 1 -4.98 -22.44 20.11
CA MET A 1 -4.80 -21.02 19.77
C MET A 1 -5.67 -20.68 18.57
N THR A 2 -6.32 -19.56 18.61
CA THR A 2 -7.19 -19.04 17.56
C THR A 2 -6.59 -17.74 17.00
N ILE A 3 -7.16 -17.17 15.95
CA ILE A 3 -6.71 -15.88 15.44
C ILE A 3 -6.76 -14.77 16.50
N LYS A 4 -7.71 -14.83 17.44
CA LYS A 4 -7.84 -13.88 18.55
C LYS A 4 -6.61 -13.86 19.46
N ASP A 5 -5.87 -14.95 19.53
CA ASP A 5 -4.64 -15.04 20.34
C ASP A 5 -3.47 -14.27 19.69
N TYR A 6 -3.55 -13.98 18.39
CA TYR A 6 -2.53 -13.28 17.63
C TYR A 6 -2.91 -11.85 17.23
N LEU A 7 -4.22 -11.56 17.04
CA LEU A 7 -4.71 -10.27 16.60
C LEU A 7 -4.91 -9.33 17.80
N SER A 8 -4.38 -8.11 17.71
CA SER A 8 -4.49 -7.06 18.71
C SER A 8 -4.98 -5.77 18.04
N VAL A 9 -6.27 -5.50 18.19
CA VAL A 9 -6.93 -4.31 17.63
C VAL A 9 -6.99 -3.24 18.72
N ALA A 10 -6.63 -2.00 18.39
CA ALA A 10 -6.76 -0.87 19.32
C ALA A 10 -8.24 -0.60 19.65
N PRO A 11 -8.56 -0.24 20.91
CA PRO A 11 -9.97 -0.09 21.34
C PRO A 11 -10.79 0.87 20.48
N GLU A 12 -10.22 2.00 20.06
CA GLU A 12 -10.88 2.97 19.17
C GLU A 12 -11.27 2.34 17.83
N ILE A 13 -10.39 1.50 17.27
CA ILE A 13 -10.62 0.84 15.98
C ILE A 13 -11.66 -0.27 16.14
N GLN A 14 -11.56 -1.08 17.19
CA GLN A 14 -12.56 -2.10 17.46
C GLN A 14 -13.96 -1.50 17.62
N GLN A 15 -14.07 -0.44 18.41
CA GLN A 15 -15.34 0.28 18.56
C GLN A 15 -15.86 0.83 17.23
N ALA A 16 -14.98 1.39 16.40
CA ALA A 16 -15.36 1.91 15.09
C ALA A 16 -15.90 0.82 14.16
N ILE A 17 -15.26 -0.36 14.16
CA ILE A 17 -15.72 -1.51 13.37
C ILE A 17 -17.08 -1.99 13.87
N ASP A 18 -17.25 -2.13 15.19
CA ASP A 18 -18.51 -2.59 15.82
C ASP A 18 -19.67 -1.63 15.56
N GLU A 19 -19.38 -0.33 15.45
CA GLU A 19 -20.36 0.74 15.15
C GLU A 19 -20.54 1.00 13.65
N GLY A 20 -19.84 0.28 12.76
CA GLY A 20 -19.91 0.48 11.32
C GLY A 20 -19.32 1.83 10.86
N ARG A 21 -18.39 2.41 11.63
CA ARG A 21 -17.71 3.67 11.27
C ARG A 21 -16.55 3.44 10.30
N PRO A 22 -16.21 4.44 9.46
CA PRO A 22 -15.17 4.31 8.46
C PRO A 22 -13.78 4.13 9.08
N VAL A 23 -13.09 3.05 8.69
CA VAL A 23 -11.72 2.75 9.09
C VAL A 23 -10.86 2.56 7.85
N VAL A 24 -9.65 3.12 7.86
CA VAL A 24 -8.67 2.98 6.78
C VAL A 24 -7.39 2.34 7.33
N ALA A 25 -7.03 1.18 6.79
CA ALA A 25 -5.76 0.54 7.09
C ALA A 25 -4.58 1.33 6.48
N LEU A 26 -3.44 1.31 7.16
CA LEU A 26 -2.17 1.90 6.71
C LEU A 26 -1.06 0.88 6.92
N GLU A 27 -0.12 0.80 5.97
CA GLU A 27 1.05 -0.07 6.08
C GLU A 27 2.15 0.54 6.98
N SER A 28 3.11 -0.27 7.38
CA SER A 28 4.27 0.20 8.14
C SER A 28 5.62 0.00 7.43
N THR A 29 5.66 -0.64 6.26
CA THR A 29 6.92 -0.75 5.50
C THR A 29 7.49 0.62 5.16
N ILE A 30 6.64 1.59 4.79
CA ILE A 30 7.07 2.96 4.52
C ILE A 30 7.72 3.62 5.74
N LEU A 31 7.27 3.29 6.96
CA LEU A 31 7.80 3.83 8.21
C LEU A 31 9.20 3.28 8.52
N SER A 32 9.39 1.97 8.35
CA SER A 32 10.64 1.30 8.77
C SER A 32 11.69 1.22 7.67
N HIS A 33 11.28 1.29 6.39
CA HIS A 33 12.17 1.03 5.24
C HIS A 33 12.04 2.07 4.12
N GLY A 34 11.13 3.03 4.23
CA GLY A 34 10.86 4.01 3.16
C GLY A 34 11.57 5.34 3.32
N MET A 35 11.90 5.72 4.56
CA MET A 35 12.53 7.00 4.86
C MET A 35 13.23 6.96 6.23
N PRO A 36 14.22 7.86 6.47
CA PRO A 36 14.94 7.92 7.74
C PRO A 36 14.07 8.51 8.86
N TYR A 37 14.53 8.32 10.11
CA TYR A 37 14.04 9.05 11.28
C TYR A 37 14.69 10.46 11.32
N PRO A 38 13.97 11.55 11.64
CA PRO A 38 12.60 11.58 12.18
C PRO A 38 11.49 11.73 11.12
N GLU A 39 11.81 11.86 9.84
CA GLU A 39 10.85 12.14 8.76
C GLU A 39 9.77 11.05 8.66
N ASN A 40 10.12 9.78 8.92
CA ASN A 40 9.18 8.68 8.92
C ASN A 40 8.12 8.80 10.04
N LEU A 41 8.49 9.28 11.23
CA LEU A 41 7.56 9.50 12.32
C LEU A 41 6.64 10.71 12.04
N GLU A 42 7.18 11.76 11.46
CA GLU A 42 6.39 12.90 11.00
C GLU A 42 5.39 12.50 9.93
N PHE A 43 5.82 11.68 8.97
CA PHE A 43 4.92 11.11 7.96
C PHE A 43 3.79 10.31 8.61
N ALA A 44 4.09 9.42 9.58
CA ALA A 44 3.09 8.63 10.27
C ALA A 44 2.02 9.51 10.93
N HIS A 45 2.42 10.54 11.66
CA HIS A 45 1.48 11.46 12.29
C HIS A 45 0.65 12.26 11.27
N ASN A 46 1.28 12.70 10.19
CA ASN A 46 0.60 13.48 9.16
C ASN A 46 -0.43 12.64 8.40
N VAL A 47 -0.11 11.40 8.02
CA VAL A 47 -1.06 10.54 7.31
C VAL A 47 -2.25 10.16 8.20
N GLU A 48 -2.04 9.85 9.47
CA GLU A 48 -3.13 9.60 10.41
C GLU A 48 -4.00 10.84 10.65
N LYS A 49 -3.40 12.02 10.76
CA LYS A 49 -4.13 13.29 10.85
C LYS A 49 -4.98 13.55 9.61
N ILE A 50 -4.48 13.24 8.42
CA ILE A 50 -5.23 13.37 7.17
C ILE A 50 -6.44 12.45 7.18
N VAL A 51 -6.27 11.17 7.52
CA VAL A 51 -7.37 10.21 7.61
C VAL A 51 -8.45 10.69 8.58
N ARG A 52 -8.07 11.18 9.76
CA ARG A 52 -9.02 11.74 10.75
C ARG A 52 -9.71 13.01 10.23
N GLY A 53 -8.98 13.87 9.54
CA GLY A 53 -9.51 15.12 8.95
C GLY A 53 -10.57 14.87 7.87
N GLU A 54 -10.51 13.73 7.18
CA GLU A 54 -11.50 13.30 6.17
C GLU A 54 -12.65 12.46 6.78
N GLY A 55 -12.70 12.30 8.11
CA GLY A 55 -13.80 11.65 8.80
C GLY A 55 -13.68 10.13 8.97
N ALA A 56 -12.52 9.55 8.70
CA ALA A 56 -12.24 8.13 8.93
C ALA A 56 -11.27 7.92 10.10
N ILE A 57 -11.13 6.68 10.55
CA ILE A 57 -10.23 6.30 11.64
C ILE A 57 -9.02 5.57 11.05
N PRO A 58 -7.78 6.05 11.29
CA PRO A 58 -6.58 5.39 10.80
C PRO A 58 -6.27 4.13 11.59
N ALA A 59 -5.88 3.07 10.90
CA ALA A 59 -5.50 1.79 11.46
C ALA A 59 -4.14 1.35 10.92
N THR A 60 -3.06 1.96 11.42
CA THR A 60 -1.69 1.57 11.05
C THR A 60 -1.41 0.15 11.56
N THR A 61 -0.94 -0.74 10.66
CA THR A 61 -0.69 -2.15 10.95
C THR A 61 0.79 -2.45 11.13
N ALA A 62 1.13 -3.38 12.01
CA ALA A 62 2.47 -3.91 12.21
C ALA A 62 2.43 -5.31 12.83
N ILE A 63 3.57 -5.99 12.89
CA ILE A 63 3.76 -7.13 13.77
C ILE A 63 4.71 -6.69 14.89
N ILE A 64 4.26 -6.73 16.14
CA ILE A 64 5.07 -6.33 17.30
C ILE A 64 5.01 -7.43 18.36
N GLY A 65 6.19 -7.96 18.72
CA GLY A 65 6.29 -9.01 19.74
C GLY A 65 5.45 -10.25 19.43
N GLY A 66 5.35 -10.64 18.15
CA GLY A 66 4.57 -11.79 17.71
C GLY A 66 3.05 -11.57 17.71
N LYS A 67 2.58 -10.32 17.67
CA LYS A 67 1.16 -9.97 17.54
C LYS A 67 0.92 -9.16 16.27
N LEU A 68 -0.18 -9.47 15.59
CA LEU A 68 -0.73 -8.68 14.50
C LEU A 68 -1.42 -7.45 15.12
N LYS A 69 -0.82 -6.28 14.96
CA LYS A 69 -1.32 -5.02 15.52
C LYS A 69 -2.18 -4.30 14.48
N VAL A 70 -3.29 -3.75 14.94
CA VAL A 70 -4.20 -2.90 14.15
C VAL A 70 -4.47 -1.63 14.96
N GLY A 71 -3.90 -0.53 14.52
CA GLY A 71 -3.76 0.71 15.28
C GLY A 71 -2.57 0.65 16.22
N LEU A 72 -1.62 1.56 16.00
CA LEU A 72 -0.42 1.68 16.81
C LEU A 72 -0.55 2.88 17.75
N ASN A 73 -0.17 2.70 19.01
CA ASN A 73 0.02 3.84 19.91
C ASN A 73 1.34 4.56 19.62
N ALA A 74 1.56 5.73 20.27
CA ALA A 74 2.75 6.56 20.03
C ALA A 74 4.07 5.79 20.25
N GLY A 75 4.15 4.95 21.29
CA GLY A 75 5.34 4.14 21.56
C GLY A 75 5.57 3.05 20.52
N GLU A 76 4.50 2.42 20.03
CA GLU A 76 4.56 1.42 18.95
C GLU A 76 4.96 2.06 17.61
N LEU A 77 4.46 3.26 17.30
CA LEU A 77 4.91 4.03 16.12
C LEU A 77 6.40 4.36 16.21
N GLU A 78 6.87 4.79 17.39
CA GLU A 78 8.31 5.06 17.59
C GLU A 78 9.16 3.78 17.40
N ILE A 79 8.71 2.62 17.87
CA ILE A 79 9.39 1.34 17.64
C ILE A 79 9.52 1.09 16.15
N MET A 80 8.44 1.27 15.38
CA MET A 80 8.46 1.05 13.93
C MET A 80 9.37 2.03 13.19
N CYS A 81 9.51 3.25 13.69
CA CYS A 81 10.31 4.30 13.05
C CYS A 81 11.80 4.29 13.44
N LYS A 82 12.14 3.87 14.66
CA LYS A 82 13.49 3.99 15.22
C LYS A 82 14.24 2.67 15.36
N ALA A 83 13.52 1.54 15.52
CA ALA A 83 14.17 0.31 15.93
C ALA A 83 15.01 -0.30 14.81
N ASN A 84 16.28 -0.55 15.11
CA ASN A 84 17.12 -1.40 14.28
C ASN A 84 16.60 -2.85 14.35
N GLY A 85 16.51 -3.51 13.19
CA GLY A 85 16.09 -4.92 13.13
C GLY A 85 14.59 -5.15 12.97
N VAL A 86 13.79 -4.09 12.70
CA VAL A 86 12.42 -4.27 12.20
C VAL A 86 12.48 -4.90 10.81
N GLY A 87 11.99 -6.11 10.67
CA GLY A 87 12.05 -6.82 9.39
C GLY A 87 10.92 -6.38 8.46
N LYS A 88 11.15 -6.46 7.15
CA LYS A 88 10.09 -6.31 6.14
C LYS A 88 9.34 -7.62 6.03
N VAL A 89 8.06 -7.63 6.40
CA VAL A 89 7.23 -8.84 6.50
C VAL A 89 6.21 -8.88 5.38
N SER A 90 6.32 -9.88 4.52
CA SER A 90 5.31 -10.26 3.55
C SER A 90 4.52 -11.50 4.03
N ARG A 91 3.50 -11.92 3.29
CA ARG A 91 2.62 -13.03 3.66
C ARG A 91 3.37 -14.28 4.16
N ARG A 92 4.43 -14.70 3.45
CA ARG A 92 5.22 -15.89 3.80
C ARG A 92 5.94 -15.80 5.15
N ASP A 93 6.22 -14.57 5.61
CA ASP A 93 7.02 -14.33 6.82
C ASP A 93 6.14 -14.28 8.08
N VAL A 94 4.83 -14.04 7.93
CA VAL A 94 3.89 -13.79 9.05
C VAL A 94 3.96 -14.88 10.11
N ALA A 95 3.83 -16.14 9.72
CA ALA A 95 3.82 -17.25 10.68
C ALA A 95 5.14 -17.34 11.47
N VAL A 96 6.29 -17.09 10.82
CA VAL A 96 7.59 -17.06 11.47
C VAL A 96 7.68 -15.95 12.50
N TYR A 97 7.24 -14.74 12.15
CA TYR A 97 7.28 -13.58 13.04
C TYR A 97 6.37 -13.76 14.26
N LEU A 98 5.19 -14.32 14.06
CA LEU A 98 4.25 -14.64 15.16
C LEU A 98 4.83 -15.70 16.09
N ALA A 99 5.33 -16.80 15.54
CA ALA A 99 5.83 -17.93 16.32
C ALA A 99 7.12 -17.58 17.09
N THR A 100 7.94 -16.66 16.56
CA THR A 100 9.24 -16.30 17.15
C THR A 100 9.22 -15.00 17.95
N GLY A 101 8.05 -14.36 18.10
CA GLY A 101 7.91 -13.11 18.86
C GLY A 101 8.64 -11.91 18.25
N LYS A 102 8.92 -11.93 16.93
CA LYS A 102 9.65 -10.86 16.25
C LYS A 102 8.77 -9.64 15.95
N THR A 103 9.43 -8.52 15.67
CA THR A 103 8.81 -7.28 15.22
C THR A 103 9.10 -7.04 13.75
N GLY A 104 8.07 -6.65 12.99
CA GLY A 104 8.18 -6.44 11.55
C GLY A 104 7.17 -5.46 11.00
N ALA A 105 7.61 -4.76 9.96
CA ALA A 105 6.82 -3.83 9.18
C ALA A 105 6.02 -4.58 8.11
N THR A 106 4.76 -4.25 7.96
CA THR A 106 3.81 -4.90 7.05
C THR A 106 3.93 -4.34 5.65
N THR A 107 4.10 -5.22 4.65
CA THR A 107 3.96 -4.89 3.23
C THR A 107 2.48 -4.70 2.87
N VAL A 108 2.18 -4.31 1.62
CA VAL A 108 0.80 -4.27 1.12
C VAL A 108 0.09 -5.59 1.37
N ALA A 109 0.68 -6.73 0.99
CA ALA A 109 0.11 -8.05 1.21
C ALA A 109 -0.20 -8.32 2.69
N THR A 110 0.75 -8.07 3.58
CA THR A 110 0.55 -8.33 5.01
C THR A 110 -0.46 -7.35 5.63
N THR A 111 -0.48 -6.10 5.17
CA THR A 111 -1.49 -5.11 5.61
C THR A 111 -2.89 -5.52 5.20
N MET A 112 -3.09 -5.96 3.95
CA MET A 112 -4.37 -6.48 3.48
C MET A 112 -4.84 -7.66 4.31
N LEU A 113 -3.95 -8.64 4.56
CA LEU A 113 -4.25 -9.79 5.41
C LEU A 113 -4.72 -9.36 6.80
N ILE A 114 -3.97 -8.49 7.48
CA ILE A 114 -4.29 -8.01 8.83
C ILE A 114 -5.58 -7.19 8.84
N ALA A 115 -5.76 -6.30 7.86
CA ALA A 115 -6.97 -5.49 7.71
C ALA A 115 -8.22 -6.38 7.56
N SER A 116 -8.15 -7.37 6.69
CA SER A 116 -9.24 -8.33 6.46
C SER A 116 -9.57 -9.12 7.73
N LEU A 117 -8.57 -9.60 8.47
CA LEU A 117 -8.74 -10.31 9.74
C LEU A 117 -9.41 -9.44 10.82
N ALA A 118 -9.20 -8.13 10.77
CA ALA A 118 -9.84 -7.17 11.65
C ALA A 118 -11.21 -6.67 11.15
N GLY A 119 -11.63 -7.05 9.93
CA GLY A 119 -12.89 -6.58 9.34
C GLY A 119 -12.78 -5.26 8.59
N ILE A 120 -11.56 -4.74 8.34
CA ILE A 120 -11.32 -3.49 7.60
C ILE A 120 -11.29 -3.79 6.10
N ARG A 121 -12.01 -2.99 5.31
CA ARG A 121 -12.21 -3.16 3.86
C ARG A 121 -11.43 -2.17 3.00
N ILE A 122 -10.93 -1.09 3.55
CA ILE A 122 -10.28 0.01 2.83
C ILE A 122 -8.85 0.18 3.35
N PHE A 123 -7.88 0.24 2.43
CA PHE A 123 -6.47 0.39 2.73
C PHE A 123 -5.84 1.44 1.83
N ALA A 124 -5.07 2.37 2.39
CA ALA A 124 -4.30 3.38 1.66
C ALA A 124 -2.81 3.10 1.73
N THR A 125 -2.15 3.10 0.57
CA THR A 125 -0.70 2.97 0.44
C THR A 125 -0.16 3.93 -0.61
N GLY A 126 1.15 4.10 -0.71
CA GLY A 126 1.78 4.85 -1.80
C GLY A 126 1.61 4.17 -3.15
N GLY A 127 1.99 2.89 -3.22
CA GLY A 127 1.89 2.07 -4.43
C GLY A 127 2.13 0.60 -4.14
N ILE A 128 1.51 -0.26 -4.94
CA ILE A 128 1.65 -1.71 -4.80
C ILE A 128 2.97 -2.21 -5.37
N GLY A 129 3.38 -3.41 -4.94
CA GLY A 129 4.30 -4.25 -5.69
C GLY A 129 3.61 -4.85 -6.91
N GLY A 130 4.40 -5.38 -7.82
CA GLY A 130 3.90 -5.91 -9.09
C GLY A 130 4.86 -6.93 -9.67
N VAL A 131 4.82 -7.13 -10.96
CA VAL A 131 5.76 -7.92 -11.72
C VAL A 131 7.05 -7.12 -11.90
N HIS A 132 8.20 -7.65 -11.49
CA HIS A 132 9.47 -6.95 -11.65
C HIS A 132 9.94 -6.95 -13.12
N ARG A 133 10.67 -5.91 -13.54
CA ARG A 133 11.30 -5.89 -14.86
C ARG A 133 12.27 -7.07 -14.99
N GLY A 134 12.12 -7.87 -16.04
CA GLY A 134 12.86 -9.14 -16.20
C GLY A 134 12.25 -10.34 -15.47
N ALA A 135 11.03 -10.26 -14.98
CA ALA A 135 10.35 -11.37 -14.31
C ALA A 135 10.13 -12.60 -15.19
N THR A 136 10.13 -12.45 -16.51
CA THR A 136 10.09 -13.58 -17.46
C THR A 136 11.29 -14.55 -17.30
N GLU A 137 12.39 -14.07 -16.76
CA GLU A 137 13.59 -14.88 -16.47
C GLU A 137 13.69 -15.25 -14.99
N THR A 138 13.29 -14.33 -14.08
CA THR A 138 13.49 -14.46 -12.65
C THR A 138 12.28 -14.97 -11.88
N MET A 139 11.08 -14.86 -12.45
CA MET A 139 9.78 -15.08 -11.77
C MET A 139 9.60 -14.19 -10.53
N ASP A 140 10.29 -13.02 -10.47
CA ASP A 140 10.16 -12.08 -9.35
C ASP A 140 8.85 -11.29 -9.47
N ILE A 141 7.82 -11.81 -8.81
CA ILE A 141 6.47 -11.27 -8.76
C ILE A 141 6.09 -11.02 -7.30
N SER A 142 5.61 -9.81 -7.02
CA SER A 142 5.23 -9.43 -5.66
C SER A 142 4.04 -10.25 -5.14
N ALA A 143 4.13 -10.64 -3.87
CA ALA A 143 3.01 -11.26 -3.16
C ALA A 143 1.79 -10.34 -3.01
N ASP A 144 1.95 -9.05 -3.23
CA ASP A 144 0.85 -8.07 -3.20
C ASP A 144 -0.23 -8.42 -4.23
N LEU A 145 0.18 -8.92 -5.42
CA LEU A 145 -0.76 -9.31 -6.48
C LEU A 145 -1.58 -10.54 -6.08
N GLN A 146 -0.95 -11.51 -5.42
CA GLN A 146 -1.65 -12.69 -4.89
C GLN A 146 -2.62 -12.31 -3.76
N GLU A 147 -2.24 -11.36 -2.91
CA GLU A 147 -3.12 -10.92 -1.84
C GLU A 147 -4.32 -10.14 -2.38
N LEU A 148 -4.12 -9.28 -3.41
CA LEU A 148 -5.21 -8.61 -4.13
C LEU A 148 -6.19 -9.62 -4.74
N ALA A 149 -5.70 -10.75 -5.23
CA ALA A 149 -6.54 -11.81 -5.80
C ALA A 149 -7.46 -12.50 -4.78
N HIS A 150 -7.06 -12.59 -3.50
CA HIS A 150 -7.72 -13.47 -2.53
C HIS A 150 -8.29 -12.75 -1.30
N THR A 151 -7.83 -11.54 -1.00
CA THR A 151 -8.19 -10.86 0.24
C THR A 151 -9.13 -9.69 -0.04
N PRO A 152 -10.35 -9.67 0.53
CA PRO A 152 -11.39 -8.70 0.21
C PRO A 152 -11.12 -7.33 0.87
N VAL A 153 -10.10 -6.63 0.40
CA VAL A 153 -9.70 -5.27 0.79
C VAL A 153 -9.44 -4.45 -0.46
N ALA A 154 -10.05 -3.28 -0.57
CA ALA A 154 -9.77 -2.33 -1.64
C ALA A 154 -8.50 -1.53 -1.29
N VAL A 155 -7.54 -1.51 -2.21
CA VAL A 155 -6.24 -0.85 -2.05
C VAL A 155 -6.20 0.41 -2.89
N ILE A 156 -6.15 1.57 -2.22
CA ILE A 156 -6.04 2.88 -2.85
C ILE A 156 -4.56 3.26 -2.93
N CYS A 157 -4.05 3.48 -4.14
CA CYS A 157 -2.63 3.73 -4.37
C CYS A 157 -2.39 4.51 -5.67
N ALA A 158 -1.18 5.03 -5.86
CA ALA A 158 -0.77 5.67 -7.11
C ALA A 158 -0.31 4.65 -8.19
N GLY A 159 -0.98 3.50 -8.25
CA GLY A 159 -0.65 2.40 -9.14
C GLY A 159 0.46 1.50 -8.62
N ALA A 160 1.12 0.76 -9.52
CA ALA A 160 2.31 0.01 -9.20
C ALA A 160 3.52 0.94 -9.08
N LYS A 161 4.49 0.58 -8.22
CA LYS A 161 5.75 1.34 -8.13
C LYS A 161 6.44 1.39 -9.48
N SER A 162 6.92 2.56 -9.89
CA SER A 162 7.48 2.83 -11.22
C SER A 162 8.69 1.96 -11.63
N ILE A 163 9.34 1.33 -10.64
CA ILE A 163 10.44 0.37 -10.84
C ILE A 163 9.98 -0.97 -11.42
N LEU A 164 8.67 -1.21 -11.49
CA LEU A 164 8.06 -2.47 -11.91
C LEU A 164 7.70 -2.44 -13.39
N ASP A 165 7.37 -3.60 -13.94
CA ASP A 165 6.75 -3.75 -15.25
C ASP A 165 5.24 -3.57 -15.09
N ILE A 166 4.75 -2.38 -15.47
CA ILE A 166 3.35 -2.02 -15.29
C ILE A 166 2.45 -2.86 -16.21
N GLY A 167 2.87 -3.10 -17.46
CA GLY A 167 2.11 -3.89 -18.41
C GLY A 167 1.89 -5.32 -17.90
N LEU A 168 2.94 -6.02 -17.54
CA LEU A 168 2.85 -7.37 -16.97
C LEU A 168 2.11 -7.40 -15.62
N THR A 169 2.18 -6.32 -14.86
CA THR A 169 1.43 -6.21 -13.59
C THR A 169 -0.07 -6.15 -13.86
N LEU A 170 -0.52 -5.37 -14.85
CA LEU A 170 -1.93 -5.28 -15.22
C LEU A 170 -2.46 -6.59 -15.81
N GLU A 171 -1.71 -7.25 -16.69
CA GLU A 171 -2.05 -8.58 -17.21
C GLU A 171 -2.20 -9.63 -16.09
N TYR A 172 -1.33 -9.56 -15.08
CA TYR A 172 -1.45 -10.45 -13.94
C TYR A 172 -2.71 -10.18 -13.11
N LEU A 173 -3.04 -8.92 -12.86
CA LEU A 173 -4.25 -8.52 -12.14
C LEU A 173 -5.52 -8.94 -12.90
N GLU A 174 -5.55 -8.76 -14.21
CA GLU A 174 -6.64 -9.24 -15.08
C GLU A 174 -6.84 -10.75 -14.94
N THR A 175 -5.77 -11.53 -15.12
CA THR A 175 -5.78 -13.00 -14.97
C THR A 175 -6.34 -13.43 -13.62
N MET A 176 -6.04 -12.68 -12.57
CA MET A 176 -6.49 -12.96 -11.19
C MET A 176 -7.87 -12.38 -10.86
N GLY A 177 -8.53 -11.71 -11.81
CA GLY A 177 -9.87 -11.15 -11.62
C GLY A 177 -9.93 -9.96 -10.67
N VAL A 178 -8.82 -9.22 -10.55
CA VAL A 178 -8.72 -8.01 -9.69
C VAL A 178 -9.09 -6.79 -10.53
N PRO A 179 -10.23 -6.12 -10.27
CA PRO A 179 -10.60 -4.92 -11.01
C PRO A 179 -9.65 -3.76 -10.70
N VAL A 180 -9.26 -3.03 -11.74
CA VAL A 180 -8.43 -1.83 -11.66
C VAL A 180 -9.29 -0.61 -11.96
N VAL A 181 -9.66 0.14 -10.93
CA VAL A 181 -10.56 1.29 -11.03
C VAL A 181 -9.78 2.60 -10.88
N GLY A 182 -9.84 3.47 -11.87
CA GLY A 182 -9.24 4.80 -11.82
C GLY A 182 -10.10 5.80 -11.03
N VAL A 183 -9.46 6.70 -10.29
CA VAL A 183 -10.10 7.83 -9.62
C VAL A 183 -10.06 9.04 -10.55
N ASP A 184 -11.15 9.32 -11.25
CA ASP A 184 -11.26 10.40 -12.24
C ASP A 184 -10.09 10.40 -13.26
N THR A 185 -9.74 9.20 -13.72
CA THR A 185 -8.67 8.99 -14.72
C THR A 185 -8.93 7.77 -15.59
N ASP A 186 -8.62 7.88 -16.87
CA ASP A 186 -8.58 6.76 -17.80
C ASP A 186 -7.18 6.10 -17.87
N ASP A 187 -6.16 6.82 -17.40
CA ASP A 187 -4.78 6.33 -17.41
C ASP A 187 -4.43 5.63 -16.11
N PHE A 188 -3.77 4.48 -16.18
CA PHE A 188 -3.17 3.85 -15.01
C PHE A 188 -1.92 4.66 -14.61
N PRO A 189 -1.82 5.16 -13.36
CA PRO A 189 -0.69 5.98 -12.93
C PRO A 189 0.58 5.14 -12.72
N ALA A 190 1.74 5.75 -12.97
CA ALA A 190 3.06 5.17 -12.79
C ALA A 190 3.76 5.70 -11.54
N PHE A 191 3.08 5.70 -10.40
CA PHE A 191 3.57 6.14 -9.10
C PHE A 191 3.94 7.64 -9.06
N TYR A 192 5.12 8.02 -9.56
CA TYR A 192 5.55 9.42 -9.64
C TYR A 192 4.91 10.20 -10.78
N CYS A 193 4.30 9.51 -11.73
CA CYS A 193 3.72 10.09 -12.94
C CYS A 193 2.23 9.73 -13.03
N ARG A 194 1.43 10.65 -13.53
CA ARG A 194 -0.02 10.46 -13.67
C ARG A 194 -0.39 9.47 -14.76
N ARG A 195 0.55 9.17 -15.67
CA ARG A 195 0.37 8.31 -16.84
C ARG A 195 1.47 7.27 -16.91
N SER A 196 1.13 6.09 -17.39
CA SER A 196 2.06 4.99 -17.63
C SER A 196 2.06 4.51 -19.09
N GLY A 197 1.18 5.05 -19.92
CA GLY A 197 0.88 4.50 -21.25
C GLY A 197 -0.17 3.39 -21.25
N PHE A 198 -0.59 2.91 -20.10
CA PHE A 198 -1.65 1.90 -19.93
C PHE A 198 -2.93 2.54 -19.40
N LYS A 199 -4.06 1.84 -19.60
CA LYS A 199 -5.38 2.29 -19.14
C LYS A 199 -5.83 1.54 -17.89
N VAL A 200 -6.78 2.12 -17.17
CA VAL A 200 -7.54 1.43 -16.14
C VAL A 200 -8.73 0.69 -16.77
N ASP A 201 -9.29 -0.30 -16.06
CA ASP A 201 -10.47 -1.04 -16.56
C ASP A 201 -11.74 -0.17 -16.54
N TYR A 202 -11.85 0.70 -15.55
CA TYR A 202 -12.99 1.58 -15.36
C TYR A 202 -12.57 2.91 -14.71
N ASN A 203 -13.05 4.03 -15.25
CA ASN A 203 -12.85 5.36 -14.70
C ASN A 203 -14.05 5.74 -13.83
N ALA A 204 -13.89 5.70 -12.51
CA ALA A 204 -14.93 6.13 -11.57
C ALA A 204 -14.80 7.62 -11.26
N LYS A 205 -15.92 8.32 -11.22
CA LYS A 205 -15.98 9.78 -11.10
C LYS A 205 -15.75 10.29 -9.69
N ASP A 206 -16.17 9.51 -8.68
CA ASP A 206 -16.12 9.94 -7.30
C ASP A 206 -16.03 8.75 -6.31
N ALA A 207 -15.84 9.09 -5.03
CA ALA A 207 -15.71 8.11 -3.96
C ALA A 207 -16.98 7.27 -3.75
N ASN A 208 -18.17 7.80 -4.02
CA ASN A 208 -19.41 7.07 -3.90
C ASN A 208 -19.54 5.99 -4.97
N GLU A 209 -19.19 6.30 -6.21
CA GLU A 209 -19.18 5.30 -7.29
C GLU A 209 -18.20 4.18 -7.00
N ILE A 210 -16.98 4.50 -6.53
CA ILE A 210 -15.99 3.50 -6.13
C ILE A 210 -16.52 2.63 -4.99
N ALA A 211 -17.09 3.25 -3.95
CA ALA A 211 -17.68 2.52 -2.82
C ALA A 211 -18.76 1.54 -3.27
N ARG A 212 -19.65 1.94 -4.20
CA ARG A 212 -20.66 1.05 -4.77
C ARG A 212 -20.06 -0.09 -5.58
N ILE A 213 -19.02 0.17 -6.38
CA ILE A 213 -18.34 -0.86 -7.18
C ILE A 213 -17.76 -1.94 -6.27
N ILE A 214 -16.97 -1.54 -5.25
CA ILE A 214 -16.32 -2.49 -4.35
C ILE A 214 -17.34 -3.24 -3.48
N LYS A 215 -18.40 -2.56 -3.02
CA LYS A 215 -19.46 -3.21 -2.26
C LYS A 215 -20.21 -4.22 -3.12
N THR A 216 -20.61 -3.84 -4.33
CA THR A 216 -21.29 -4.75 -5.25
C THR A 216 -20.46 -5.99 -5.55
N LYS A 217 -19.13 -5.83 -5.76
CA LYS A 217 -18.21 -6.96 -5.96
C LYS A 217 -18.36 -8.00 -4.84
N TRP A 218 -18.37 -7.55 -3.60
CA TRP A 218 -18.45 -8.46 -2.44
C TRP A 218 -19.86 -8.94 -2.14
N ASP A 219 -20.89 -8.13 -2.38
CA ASP A 219 -22.29 -8.52 -2.21
C ASP A 219 -22.71 -9.67 -3.15
N VAL A 220 -22.16 -9.71 -4.36
CA VAL A 220 -22.39 -10.83 -5.31
C VAL A 220 -21.47 -12.03 -5.07
N GLY A 221 -20.67 -12.01 -4.00
CA GLY A 221 -19.82 -13.13 -3.59
C GLY A 221 -18.50 -13.27 -4.36
N LEU A 222 -18.05 -12.24 -5.10
CA LEU A 222 -16.74 -12.24 -5.75
C LEU A 222 -15.65 -12.05 -4.70
N GLU A 223 -14.73 -12.98 -4.66
CA GLU A 223 -13.58 -12.95 -3.73
C GLU A 223 -12.52 -11.92 -4.15
N GLY A 224 -11.52 -11.73 -3.27
CA GLY A 224 -10.39 -10.82 -3.51
C GLY A 224 -10.74 -9.35 -3.37
N GLY A 225 -9.70 -8.54 -3.52
CA GLY A 225 -9.74 -7.09 -3.40
C GLY A 225 -10.08 -6.37 -4.71
N ALA A 226 -9.80 -5.07 -4.69
CA ALA A 226 -9.85 -4.20 -5.86
C ALA A 226 -8.67 -3.23 -5.78
N LEU A 227 -8.10 -2.87 -6.92
CA LEU A 227 -7.06 -1.86 -7.02
C LEU A 227 -7.69 -0.53 -7.44
N ILE A 228 -7.58 0.48 -6.59
CA ILE A 228 -8.09 1.82 -6.86
C ILE A 228 -6.91 2.72 -7.18
N ALA A 229 -6.75 3.01 -8.46
CA ALA A 229 -5.64 3.76 -9.02
C ALA A 229 -5.92 5.27 -8.94
N ASN A 230 -5.23 5.95 -8.01
CA ASN A 230 -5.39 7.37 -7.74
C ASN A 230 -4.12 8.13 -8.18
N PRO A 231 -4.15 8.92 -9.26
CA PRO A 231 -2.97 9.63 -9.73
C PRO A 231 -2.41 10.60 -8.69
N ILE A 232 -1.08 10.75 -8.68
CA ILE A 232 -0.40 11.79 -7.91
C ILE A 232 -0.99 13.17 -8.23
N PRO A 233 -1.13 14.11 -7.27
CA PRO A 233 -1.52 15.48 -7.57
C PRO A 233 -0.56 16.12 -8.58
N LYS A 234 -1.12 16.87 -9.53
CA LYS A 234 -0.38 17.38 -10.70
C LYS A 234 0.84 18.23 -10.33
N GLU A 235 0.74 18.98 -9.25
CA GLU A 235 1.82 19.84 -8.76
C GLU A 235 3.03 19.08 -8.19
N TYR A 236 2.91 17.78 -7.97
CA TYR A 236 3.97 16.90 -7.46
C TYR A 236 4.37 15.80 -8.44
N GLU A 237 3.78 15.82 -9.65
CA GLU A 237 4.10 14.91 -10.72
C GLU A 237 5.53 15.14 -11.22
N LEU A 238 6.29 14.06 -11.42
CA LEU A 238 7.60 14.10 -12.05
C LEU A 238 7.49 13.78 -13.54
N ASP A 239 8.47 14.23 -14.33
CA ASP A 239 8.51 13.93 -15.75
C ASP A 239 8.73 12.43 -16.00
N PHE A 240 7.94 11.85 -16.89
CA PHE A 240 7.94 10.40 -17.13
C PHE A 240 9.26 9.93 -17.78
N ASP A 241 9.76 10.64 -18.78
CA ASP A 241 10.96 10.24 -19.53
C ASP A 241 12.24 10.40 -18.68
N GLU A 242 12.29 11.47 -17.87
CA GLU A 242 13.34 11.66 -16.88
C GLU A 242 13.33 10.55 -15.83
N MET A 243 12.15 10.20 -15.29
CA MET A 243 12.01 9.13 -14.32
C MET A 243 12.37 7.76 -14.88
N GLU A 244 12.00 7.44 -16.12
CA GLU A 244 12.42 6.19 -16.77
C GLU A 244 13.96 6.10 -16.90
N THR A 245 14.61 7.22 -17.21
CA THR A 245 16.08 7.29 -17.28
C THR A 245 16.71 7.01 -15.91
N VAL A 246 16.20 7.64 -14.85
CA VAL A 246 16.65 7.46 -13.47
C VAL A 246 16.43 6.04 -12.99
N ILE A 247 15.25 5.47 -13.25
CA ILE A 247 14.88 4.10 -12.87
C ILE A 247 15.79 3.08 -13.56
N ASN A 248 16.01 3.22 -14.86
CA ASN A 248 16.89 2.32 -15.62
C ASN A 248 18.32 2.34 -15.08
N ARG A 249 18.81 3.52 -14.68
CA ARG A 249 20.12 3.65 -14.02
C ARG A 249 20.16 2.92 -12.67
N ALA A 250 19.14 3.11 -11.82
CA ALA A 250 19.04 2.43 -10.53
C ALA A 250 18.95 0.90 -10.68
N LEU A 251 18.21 0.40 -11.68
CA LEU A 251 18.12 -1.01 -12.01
C LEU A 251 19.46 -1.60 -12.43
N SER A 252 20.23 -0.88 -13.24
CA SER A 252 21.60 -1.29 -13.64
C SER A 252 22.50 -1.39 -12.42
N MET A 253 22.45 -0.42 -11.51
CA MET A 253 23.23 -0.45 -10.26
C MET A 253 22.84 -1.64 -9.35
N ALA A 254 21.53 -1.94 -9.25
CA ALA A 254 21.06 -3.09 -8.49
C ALA A 254 21.60 -4.41 -9.07
N LYS A 255 21.57 -4.55 -10.39
CA LYS A 255 22.10 -5.73 -11.10
C LYS A 255 23.61 -5.90 -10.87
N GLU A 256 24.38 -4.82 -10.99
CA GLU A 256 25.85 -4.83 -10.78
C GLU A 256 26.22 -5.21 -9.34
N GLN A 257 25.39 -4.82 -8.36
CA GLN A 257 25.61 -5.14 -6.94
C GLN A 257 24.97 -6.46 -6.49
N GLY A 258 24.33 -7.19 -7.40
CA GLY A 258 23.69 -8.47 -7.06
C GLY A 258 22.51 -8.36 -6.10
N ILE A 259 21.77 -7.25 -6.11
CA ILE A 259 20.62 -7.04 -5.23
C ILE A 259 19.40 -7.77 -5.78
N HIS A 260 18.79 -8.62 -4.94
CA HIS A 260 17.66 -9.48 -5.32
C HIS A 260 16.55 -9.55 -4.27
N GLY A 261 15.35 -9.94 -4.69
CA GLY A 261 14.21 -10.27 -3.83
C GLY A 261 13.74 -9.07 -2.99
N LYS A 262 13.53 -9.28 -1.69
CA LYS A 262 12.95 -8.27 -0.78
C LYS A 262 13.77 -6.98 -0.64
N ASP A 263 15.06 -7.03 -0.94
CA ASP A 263 15.98 -5.88 -0.81
C ASP A 263 15.97 -4.99 -2.06
N THR A 264 15.43 -5.47 -3.19
CA THR A 264 15.38 -4.74 -4.47
C THR A 264 14.62 -3.41 -4.34
N THR A 265 13.40 -3.43 -3.84
CA THR A 265 12.58 -2.21 -3.75
C THR A 265 13.19 -1.14 -2.83
N PRO A 266 13.63 -1.42 -1.59
CA PRO A 266 14.30 -0.43 -0.75
C PRO A 266 15.55 0.15 -1.38
N PHE A 267 16.38 -0.70 -2.01
CA PHE A 267 17.58 -0.28 -2.71
C PHE A 267 17.25 0.71 -3.86
N LEU A 268 16.32 0.33 -4.73
CA LEU A 268 15.95 1.16 -5.88
C LEU A 268 15.37 2.50 -5.44
N LEU A 269 14.46 2.53 -4.46
CA LEU A 269 13.86 3.78 -3.97
C LEU A 269 14.90 4.71 -3.34
N ALA A 270 15.88 4.17 -2.61
CA ALA A 270 16.97 4.96 -2.04
C ALA A 270 17.83 5.61 -3.14
N HIS A 271 18.23 4.83 -4.15
CA HIS A 271 19.06 5.35 -5.25
C HIS A 271 18.29 6.33 -6.16
N ILE A 272 17.00 6.08 -6.40
CA ILE A 272 16.14 7.03 -7.12
C ILE A 272 16.06 8.36 -6.37
N LYS A 273 15.88 8.33 -5.04
CA LYS A 273 15.90 9.53 -4.19
C LYS A 273 17.22 10.32 -4.39
N ASP A 274 18.35 9.62 -4.32
CA ASP A 274 19.66 10.27 -4.48
C ASP A 274 19.86 10.84 -5.89
N LEU A 275 19.47 10.09 -6.93
CA LEU A 275 19.57 10.52 -8.32
C LEU A 275 18.65 11.69 -8.68
N THR A 276 17.53 11.86 -7.95
CA THR A 276 16.58 12.97 -8.14
C THR A 276 16.79 14.12 -7.13
N GLY A 277 17.90 14.12 -6.38
CA GLY A 277 18.15 15.16 -5.38
C GLY A 277 17.08 15.28 -4.28
N GLY A 278 16.31 14.20 -4.05
CA GLY A 278 15.23 14.14 -3.05
C GLY A 278 13.83 14.43 -3.58
N GLU A 279 13.66 14.87 -4.83
CA GLU A 279 12.34 15.19 -5.40
C GLU A 279 11.41 13.98 -5.41
N SER A 280 11.92 12.79 -5.74
CA SER A 280 11.12 11.56 -5.71
C SER A 280 10.60 11.21 -4.32
N LEU A 281 11.32 11.54 -3.24
CA LEU A 281 10.82 11.37 -1.88
C LEU A 281 9.68 12.34 -1.59
N ALA A 282 9.81 13.61 -1.96
CA ALA A 282 8.76 14.60 -1.79
C ALA A 282 7.48 14.19 -2.54
N SER A 283 7.61 13.73 -3.79
CA SER A 283 6.50 13.19 -4.59
C SER A 283 5.86 11.97 -3.92
N ASN A 284 6.66 11.04 -3.40
CA ASN A 284 6.17 9.85 -2.69
C ASN A 284 5.36 10.20 -1.45
N LEU A 285 5.76 11.21 -0.68
CA LEU A 285 4.98 11.70 0.46
C LEU A 285 3.62 12.24 0.02
N GLN A 286 3.59 13.06 -1.02
CA GLN A 286 2.36 13.71 -1.49
C GLN A 286 1.37 12.72 -2.12
N LEU A 287 1.85 11.75 -2.91
CA LEU A 287 0.96 10.70 -3.43
C LEU A 287 0.37 9.85 -2.30
N ALA A 288 1.16 9.51 -1.27
CA ALA A 288 0.66 8.75 -0.14
C ALA A 288 -0.39 9.52 0.69
N TYR A 289 -0.17 10.81 0.92
CA TYR A 289 -1.16 11.69 1.56
C TYR A 289 -2.44 11.82 0.73
N ASN A 290 -2.33 11.95 -0.59
CA ASN A 290 -3.48 11.99 -1.48
C ASN A 290 -4.26 10.68 -1.47
N ASN A 291 -3.58 9.55 -1.50
CA ASN A 291 -4.21 8.23 -1.40
C ASN A 291 -4.95 8.05 -0.07
N ALA A 292 -4.39 8.53 1.03
CA ALA A 292 -5.04 8.50 2.33
C ALA A 292 -6.34 9.35 2.37
N ARG A 293 -6.34 10.55 1.73
CA ARG A 293 -7.55 11.38 1.60
C ARG A 293 -8.64 10.65 0.81
N VAL A 294 -8.29 10.13 -0.36
CA VAL A 294 -9.24 9.44 -1.24
C VAL A 294 -9.77 8.17 -0.57
N ALA A 295 -8.90 7.37 0.04
CA ALA A 295 -9.29 6.17 0.78
C ALA A 295 -10.29 6.49 1.92
N SER A 296 -10.06 7.59 2.65
CA SER A 296 -10.94 8.02 3.72
C SER A 296 -12.32 8.40 3.20
N ARG A 297 -12.39 9.14 2.08
CA ARG A 297 -13.66 9.50 1.43
C ARG A 297 -14.40 8.26 0.94
N ILE A 298 -13.69 7.30 0.35
CA ILE A 298 -14.26 6.01 -0.08
C ILE A 298 -14.79 5.24 1.13
N ALA A 299 -14.04 5.18 2.24
CA ALA A 299 -14.46 4.51 3.46
C ALA A 299 -15.74 5.13 4.06
N VAL A 300 -15.83 6.47 4.07
CA VAL A 300 -17.02 7.20 4.51
C VAL A 300 -18.23 6.88 3.63
N GLU A 301 -18.07 6.88 2.31
CA GLU A 301 -19.15 6.51 1.40
C GLU A 301 -19.53 5.02 1.51
N TYR A 302 -18.54 4.14 1.68
CA TYR A 302 -18.79 2.70 1.85
C TYR A 302 -19.65 2.39 3.08
N CYS A 303 -19.40 3.05 4.21
CA CYS A 303 -20.18 2.87 5.44
C CYS A 303 -21.61 3.44 5.37
N LYS A 304 -21.94 4.27 4.39
CA LYS A 304 -23.32 4.77 4.16
C LYS A 304 -24.17 3.81 3.34
N LEU A 305 -23.54 2.85 2.66
CA LEU A 305 -24.26 1.90 1.81
C LEU A 305 -24.96 0.83 2.66
N PRO A 306 -26.19 0.42 2.26
CA PRO A 306 -26.95 -0.57 2.98
C PRO A 306 -26.31 -1.98 2.98
#